data_d3c2dcd6175192aaa8e2273bb92839bc
#
_entry.id   d3c2dcd6175192aaa8e2273bb92839bc
#
_cell.length_a   1.000
_cell.length_b   1.000
_cell.length_c   1.000
_cell.angle_alpha   90.00
_cell.angle_beta   90.00
_cell.angle_gamma   90.00
#
_symmetry.space_group_name_H-M   'P 1'
#
loop_
_entity.id
_entity.type
_entity.pdbx_description
1 polymer ?
#
loop_
_entity_poly.entity_id
_entity_poly.type
_entity_poly.pdbx_seq_one_letter_code
_entity_poly.pdbx_strand_id
1 'polypeptide(L)'
;VVVSNPPYLPTGAGPVDPEVRDRDPRLALYGGSADGLAIPRLVAARAAHLLRPGGVLVMEHADTQGETLPAALTTAGDWTGIEDLRDLTGRPRATVARRR
;
A
#
# COMPACT_ATOMS: atom_id res chain seq x y z
N VAL A 1 -3.18 -14.70 -6.81
CA VAL A 1 -3.48 -13.56 -5.93
C VAL A 1 -2.22 -13.11 -5.20
N VAL A 2 -2.02 -11.82 -5.08
CA VAL A 2 -0.96 -11.25 -4.27
C VAL A 2 -1.59 -10.51 -3.09
N VAL A 3 -1.21 -10.89 -1.87
CA VAL A 3 -1.62 -10.20 -0.65
C VAL A 3 -0.38 -9.59 -0.03
N SER A 4 -0.41 -8.30 0.24
CA SER A 4 0.75 -7.58 0.73
C SER A 4 0.39 -6.68 1.91
N ASN A 5 1.29 -6.62 2.88
CA ASN A 5 1.24 -5.69 3.99
C ASN A 5 2.55 -4.90 4.02
N PRO A 6 2.78 -4.02 3.03
CA PRO A 6 4.02 -3.29 2.94
C PRO A 6 4.11 -2.19 4.01
N PRO A 7 5.31 -1.67 4.30
CA PRO A 7 5.41 -0.46 5.10
C PRO A 7 4.66 0.68 4.41
N TYR A 8 3.76 1.33 5.13
CA TYR A 8 2.83 2.29 4.53
C TYR A 8 2.64 3.57 5.34
N LEU A 9 3.23 3.69 6.53
CA LEU A 9 3.03 4.89 7.33
C LEU A 9 3.70 6.09 6.66
N PRO A 10 3.01 7.23 6.58
CA PRO A 10 3.61 8.46 6.06
C PRO A 10 4.79 8.91 6.91
N THR A 11 5.79 9.50 6.29
CA THR A 11 6.93 10.07 7.00
C THR A 11 6.44 11.13 7.97
N GLY A 12 6.84 11.04 9.23
CA GLY A 12 6.39 11.97 10.26
C GLY A 12 5.06 11.62 10.90
N ALA A 13 4.51 10.45 10.63
CA ALA A 13 3.23 10.01 11.19
C ALA A 13 3.23 9.79 12.69
N GLY A 14 4.38 9.87 13.35
CA GLY A 14 4.51 9.73 14.79
C GLY A 14 5.92 9.35 15.20
N PRO A 15 6.19 9.29 16.51
CA PRO A 15 7.50 8.89 17.00
C PRO A 15 7.79 7.44 16.61
N VAL A 16 9.04 7.18 16.26
CA VAL A 16 9.52 5.86 15.90
C VAL A 16 10.31 5.30 17.06
N ASP A 17 10.04 4.04 17.40
CA ASP A 17 10.80 3.33 18.40
C ASP A 17 12.29 3.30 18.04
N PRO A 18 13.22 3.60 18.99
CA PRO A 18 14.64 3.59 18.70
C PRO A 18 15.17 2.29 18.10
N GLU A 19 14.65 1.16 18.52
CA GLU A 19 15.06 -0.14 17.95
C GLU A 19 14.69 -0.24 16.48
N VAL A 20 13.51 0.24 16.12
CA VAL A 20 13.08 0.26 14.73
C VAL A 20 13.98 1.19 13.93
N ARG A 21 14.36 2.35 14.51
CA ARG A 21 15.26 3.29 13.83
C ARG A 21 16.63 2.69 13.54
N ASP A 22 17.16 1.89 14.45
CA ASP A 22 18.49 1.29 14.30
C ASP A 22 18.54 0.19 13.24
N ARG A 23 17.38 -0.27 12.75
CA ARG A 23 17.26 -1.34 11.77
C ARG A 23 16.64 -0.87 10.46
N ASP A 24 17.03 0.30 10.01
CA ASP A 24 16.49 0.91 8.79
C ASP A 24 14.97 1.14 8.89
N PRO A 25 14.56 1.89 9.84
CA PRO A 25 13.17 1.98 10.22
C PRO A 25 12.29 2.82 9.30
N ARG A 26 12.86 3.79 8.62
CA ARG A 26 12.03 4.68 7.79
C ARG A 26 11.43 3.94 6.61
N LEU A 27 12.22 3.12 5.92
CA LEU A 27 11.71 2.30 4.82
C LEU A 27 10.77 1.23 5.33
N ALA A 28 11.11 0.61 6.47
CA ALA A 28 10.31 -0.47 7.02
C ALA A 28 8.98 0.01 7.60
N LEU A 29 8.94 1.23 8.17
CA LEU A 29 7.76 1.72 8.88
C LEU A 29 6.99 2.77 8.09
N TYR A 30 7.67 3.67 7.39
CA TYR A 30 7.06 4.84 6.76
C TYR A 30 6.85 4.70 5.25
N GLY A 31 7.16 3.56 4.66
CA GLY A 31 6.94 3.36 3.23
C GLY A 31 7.86 4.15 2.32
N GLY A 32 8.86 4.84 2.86
CA GLY A 32 9.92 5.51 2.09
C GLY A 32 9.58 6.85 1.49
N SER A 33 8.39 7.41 1.74
CA SER A 33 7.99 8.73 1.22
C SER A 33 7.06 9.44 2.18
N ALA A 34 6.84 10.75 1.95
CA ALA A 34 5.99 11.56 2.82
C ALA A 34 4.55 11.06 2.89
N ASP A 35 4.02 10.51 1.79
CA ASP A 35 2.68 9.94 1.73
C ASP A 35 2.64 8.44 2.12
N GLY A 36 3.81 7.86 2.39
CA GLY A 36 3.92 6.45 2.74
C GLY A 36 3.73 5.48 1.58
N LEU A 37 3.67 5.95 0.34
CA LEU A 37 3.31 5.12 -0.82
C LEU A 37 4.49 4.68 -1.68
N ALA A 38 5.73 5.11 -1.40
CA ALA A 38 6.87 4.74 -2.24
C ALA A 38 7.07 3.22 -2.30
N ILE A 39 7.07 2.53 -1.15
CA ILE A 39 7.18 1.08 -1.10
C ILE A 39 5.90 0.39 -1.59
N PRO A 40 4.70 0.81 -1.19
CA PRO A 40 3.47 0.27 -1.78
C PRO A 40 3.43 0.35 -3.31
N ARG A 41 3.87 1.46 -3.90
CA ARG A 41 3.94 1.57 -5.36
C ARG A 41 4.90 0.57 -5.98
N LEU A 42 6.06 0.34 -5.36
CA LEU A 42 7.01 -0.68 -5.83
C LEU A 42 6.42 -2.09 -5.74
N VAL A 43 5.76 -2.40 -4.63
CA VAL A 43 5.09 -3.70 -4.46
C VAL A 43 4.02 -3.90 -5.52
N ALA A 44 3.21 -2.88 -5.78
CA ALA A 44 2.17 -2.94 -6.81
C ALA A 44 2.79 -3.15 -8.21
N ALA A 45 3.87 -2.46 -8.53
CA ALA A 45 4.55 -2.64 -9.81
C ALA A 45 5.07 -4.08 -9.98
N ARG A 46 5.64 -4.65 -8.92
CA ARG A 46 6.07 -6.06 -8.94
C ARG A 46 4.90 -7.02 -9.07
N ALA A 47 3.81 -6.76 -8.37
CA ALA A 47 2.61 -7.58 -8.47
C ALA A 47 2.04 -7.54 -9.89
N ALA A 48 2.08 -6.38 -10.55
CA ALA A 48 1.63 -6.26 -11.94
C ALA A 48 2.42 -7.14 -12.89
N HIS A 49 3.71 -7.34 -12.64
CA HIS A 49 4.54 -8.26 -13.43
C HIS A 49 4.26 -9.73 -13.13
N LEU A 50 3.92 -10.04 -11.88
CA LEU A 50 3.73 -11.43 -11.44
C LEU A 50 2.33 -11.95 -11.71
N LEU A 51 1.32 -11.09 -11.69
CA LEU A 51 -0.07 -11.49 -11.86
C LEU A 51 -0.44 -11.60 -13.33
N ARG A 52 -1.21 -12.64 -13.64
CA ARG A 52 -1.90 -12.77 -14.94
C ARG A 52 -3.02 -11.74 -15.02
N PRO A 53 -3.46 -11.38 -16.24
CA PRO A 53 -4.70 -10.62 -16.39
C PRO A 53 -5.84 -11.26 -15.61
N GLY A 54 -6.56 -10.47 -14.84
CA GLY A 54 -7.61 -10.95 -13.95
C GLY A 54 -7.12 -11.36 -12.56
N GLY A 55 -5.81 -11.44 -12.34
CA GLY A 55 -5.24 -11.71 -11.02
C GLY A 55 -5.55 -10.59 -10.03
N VAL A 56 -5.56 -10.92 -8.75
CA VAL A 56 -6.01 -9.99 -7.70
C VAL A 56 -4.84 -9.58 -6.82
N LEU A 57 -4.75 -8.27 -6.57
CA LEU A 57 -3.86 -7.68 -5.57
C LEU A 57 -4.71 -7.23 -4.38
N VAL A 58 -4.28 -7.56 -3.17
CA VAL A 58 -4.82 -7.01 -1.93
C VAL A 58 -3.66 -6.38 -1.16
N MET A 59 -3.77 -5.10 -0.86
CA MET A 59 -2.70 -4.38 -0.20
C MET A 59 -3.24 -3.62 1.00
N GLU A 60 -2.74 -3.95 2.20
CA GLU A 60 -3.07 -3.20 3.42
C GLU A 60 -2.42 -1.83 3.39
N HIS A 61 -3.05 -0.86 4.04
CA HIS A 61 -2.57 0.51 4.13
C HIS A 61 -3.06 1.17 5.42
N ALA A 62 -2.54 2.37 5.72
CA ALA A 62 -3.03 3.18 6.82
C ALA A 62 -4.44 3.70 6.50
N ASP A 63 -5.23 4.00 7.54
CA ASP A 63 -6.59 4.51 7.36
C ASP A 63 -6.62 5.85 6.61
N THR A 64 -5.55 6.62 6.64
CA THR A 64 -5.43 7.88 5.90
C THR A 64 -5.14 7.68 4.41
N GLN A 65 -4.92 6.46 3.96
CA GLN A 65 -4.54 6.14 2.58
C GLN A 65 -5.67 5.50 1.76
N GLY A 66 -6.90 5.54 2.27
CA GLY A 66 -8.05 4.95 1.59
C GLY A 66 -8.40 5.61 0.25
N GLU A 67 -7.92 6.82 0.00
CA GLU A 67 -8.09 7.51 -1.28
C GLU A 67 -6.79 7.57 -2.07
N THR A 68 -5.67 7.78 -1.39
CA THR A 68 -4.38 7.99 -2.05
C THR A 68 -3.81 6.72 -2.66
N LEU A 69 -3.95 5.57 -2.01
CA LEU A 69 -3.48 4.31 -2.59
C LEU A 69 -4.33 3.88 -3.79
N PRO A 70 -5.68 3.88 -3.73
CA PRO A 70 -6.46 3.63 -4.93
C PRO A 70 -6.14 4.57 -6.09
N ALA A 71 -5.93 5.86 -5.81
CA ALA A 71 -5.56 6.83 -6.83
C ALA A 71 -4.20 6.52 -7.46
N ALA A 72 -3.22 6.08 -6.65
CA ALA A 72 -1.91 5.68 -7.15
C ALA A 72 -2.01 4.47 -8.07
N LEU A 73 -2.84 3.48 -7.74
CA LEU A 73 -3.07 2.31 -8.59
C LEU A 73 -3.77 2.70 -9.89
N THR A 74 -4.73 3.60 -9.82
CA THR A 74 -5.41 4.11 -11.02
C THR A 74 -4.41 4.80 -11.96
N THR A 75 -3.54 5.62 -11.42
CA THR A 75 -2.51 6.33 -12.19
C THR A 75 -1.52 5.38 -12.85
N ALA A 76 -1.19 4.28 -12.18
CA ALA A 76 -0.26 3.28 -12.73
C ALA A 76 -0.78 2.61 -14.01
N GLY A 77 -2.10 2.49 -14.18
CA GLY A 77 -2.70 2.00 -15.42
C GLY A 77 -2.79 0.48 -15.55
N ASP A 78 -2.20 -0.28 -14.64
CA ASP A 78 -2.17 -1.76 -14.71
C ASP A 78 -3.38 -2.43 -14.08
N TRP A 79 -4.26 -1.65 -13.46
CA TRP A 79 -5.30 -2.18 -12.58
C TRP A 79 -6.69 -1.74 -12.98
N THR A 80 -7.65 -2.61 -12.69
CA THR A 80 -9.08 -2.33 -12.84
C THR A 80 -9.81 -2.85 -11.61
N GLY A 81 -11.08 -2.49 -11.44
CA GLY A 81 -11.87 -2.93 -10.28
C GLY A 81 -11.26 -2.52 -8.96
N ILE A 82 -10.67 -1.34 -8.90
CA ILE A 82 -9.98 -0.85 -7.71
C ILE A 82 -11.01 -0.44 -6.67
N GLU A 83 -10.93 -1.07 -5.48
CA GLU A 83 -11.83 -0.80 -4.36
C GLU A 83 -11.04 -0.70 -3.07
N ASP A 84 -11.51 0.16 -2.16
CA ASP A 84 -10.95 0.22 -0.82
C ASP A 84 -11.89 -0.48 0.15
N LEU A 85 -11.33 -1.35 0.98
CA LEU A 85 -12.07 -2.12 1.97
C LEU A 85 -11.91 -1.49 3.34
N ARG A 86 -12.99 -1.48 4.10
CA ARG A 86 -13.02 -0.96 5.46
C ARG A 86 -13.04 -2.09 6.47
N ASP A 87 -12.47 -1.83 7.64
CA ASP A 87 -12.55 -2.76 8.76
C ASP A 87 -13.92 -2.66 9.46
N LEU A 88 -14.10 -3.43 10.54
CA LEU A 88 -15.36 -3.44 11.28
C LEU A 88 -15.70 -2.12 11.96
N THR A 89 -14.70 -1.24 12.14
CA THR A 89 -14.92 0.10 12.69
C THR A 89 -15.20 1.14 11.62
N GLY A 90 -15.25 0.75 10.35
CA GLY A 90 -15.48 1.63 9.22
C GLY A 90 -14.24 2.37 8.72
N ARG A 91 -13.06 2.02 9.17
CA ARG A 91 -11.82 2.67 8.73
C ARG A 91 -11.25 1.98 7.50
N PRO A 92 -10.77 2.73 6.49
CA PRO A 92 -10.09 2.14 5.35
C PRO A 92 -8.87 1.33 5.78
N ARG A 93 -8.70 0.12 5.24
CA ARG A 93 -7.64 -0.79 5.66
C ARG A 93 -6.90 -1.48 4.53
N ALA A 94 -7.56 -1.71 3.41
CA ALA A 94 -6.93 -2.43 2.31
C ALA A 94 -7.51 -1.97 0.99
N THR A 95 -6.68 -1.95 -0.04
CA THR A 95 -7.10 -1.71 -1.41
C THR A 95 -7.03 -3.03 -2.17
N VAL A 96 -8.07 -3.34 -2.92
CA VAL A 96 -8.15 -4.51 -3.80
C VAL A 96 -8.18 -4.03 -5.24
N ALA A 97 -7.45 -4.70 -6.11
CA ALA A 97 -7.40 -4.37 -7.52
C ALA A 97 -7.22 -5.64 -8.36
N ARG A 98 -7.69 -5.59 -9.60
CA ARG A 98 -7.49 -6.67 -10.56
C ARG A 98 -6.51 -6.24 -11.63
N ARG A 99 -5.62 -7.14 -11.99
CA ARG A 99 -4.66 -6.93 -13.09
C ARG A 99 -5.43 -6.88 -14.42
N ARG A 100 -5.19 -5.85 -15.19
CA ARG A 100 -5.74 -5.71 -16.54
C ARG A 100 -5.27 -6.80 -17.49
#